data_e12bda6d17c80e6353c344206623d441
#
_entry.id   e12bda6d17c80e6353c344206623d441
#
_cell.length_a   1.000
_cell.length_b   1.000
_cell.length_c   1.000
_cell.angle_alpha   90.00
_cell.angle_beta   90.00
_cell.angle_gamma   90.00
#
_symmetry.space_group_name_H-M   'P 1'
#
loop_
_entity.id
_entity.type
_entity.pdbx_description
1 polymer ?
#
loop_
_entity_poly.entity_id
_entity_poly.type
_entity_poly.pdbx_seq_one_letter_code
_entity_poly.pdbx_strand_id
1 'polypeptide(L)'
;MRNRPRTLVALLVTPVVLLLAGCSASNLPRLGLPEPVTDNGHRTLALWQGSWVAALIVGAFVWGLIVWAIIFHRRRGEHIPAQTKYNVPIEILYTIIPFLIVAVLFVFTARDEAIITKISPKSADVHVIHVNGIRWSWQFKYEDLPANTVVTGTPDHIPTLYLPLGERVRFDLTTTDVNHSFWVPAFLMKMDLIAGRTNQFEVTPDKLGTYAGKCAELCGRDHSRMLFNVKVVPPAEYNQLLNTLKGSAA
;
A
#
# COMPACT_ATOMS: atom_id res chain seq x y z
N MET A 1 23.41 -16.95 46.24
CA MET A 1 22.36 -16.04 45.75
C MET A 1 22.90 -15.09 44.65
N ARG A 2 23.26 -15.59 43.47
CA ARG A 2 23.96 -14.78 42.41
C ARG A 2 23.45 -14.99 40.99
N ASN A 3 22.13 -15.28 40.80
CA ASN A 3 21.53 -15.52 39.51
C ASN A 3 20.56 -14.41 39.05
N ARG A 4 20.40 -13.32 39.78
CA ARG A 4 19.48 -12.20 39.46
C ARG A 4 19.76 -11.48 38.14
N PRO A 5 21.03 -11.22 37.72
CA PRO A 5 21.23 -10.52 36.44
C PRO A 5 20.91 -11.37 35.22
N ARG A 6 21.13 -12.70 35.26
CA ARG A 6 20.82 -13.60 34.12
C ARG A 6 19.32 -13.76 33.89
N THR A 7 18.53 -13.85 34.95
CA THR A 7 17.05 -13.90 34.88
C THR A 7 16.46 -12.60 34.32
N LEU A 8 16.98 -11.43 34.73
CA LEU A 8 16.55 -10.14 34.21
C LEU A 8 16.86 -9.95 32.72
N VAL A 9 18.05 -10.37 32.28
CA VAL A 9 18.43 -10.36 30.88
C VAL A 9 17.54 -11.31 30.06
N ALA A 10 17.29 -12.53 30.56
CA ALA A 10 16.39 -13.48 29.90
C ALA A 10 14.95 -12.92 29.79
N LEU A 11 14.42 -12.30 30.84
CA LEU A 11 13.08 -11.68 30.85
C LEU A 11 12.95 -10.49 29.87
N LEU A 12 14.03 -9.80 29.56
CA LEU A 12 14.05 -8.71 28.57
C LEU A 12 14.29 -9.19 27.14
N VAL A 13 15.12 -10.22 26.98
CA VAL A 13 15.49 -10.74 25.65
C VAL A 13 14.41 -11.68 25.09
N THR A 14 13.77 -12.50 25.94
CA THR A 14 12.76 -13.45 25.47
C THR A 14 11.57 -12.81 24.75
N PRO A 15 10.92 -11.73 25.23
CA PRO A 15 9.84 -11.08 24.50
C PRO A 15 10.31 -10.43 23.19
N VAL A 16 11.53 -9.90 23.14
CA VAL A 16 12.10 -9.34 21.91
C VAL A 16 12.32 -10.42 20.86
N VAL A 17 12.84 -11.59 21.24
CA VAL A 17 13.03 -12.73 20.37
C VAL A 17 11.68 -13.30 19.89
N LEU A 18 10.67 -13.36 20.76
CA LEU A 18 9.31 -13.81 20.42
C LEU A 18 8.61 -12.82 19.46
N LEU A 19 8.80 -11.52 19.63
CA LEU A 19 8.27 -10.50 18.72
C LEU A 19 8.94 -10.57 17.32
N LEU A 20 10.22 -10.92 17.26
CA LEU A 20 10.94 -11.09 16.00
C LEU A 20 10.63 -12.42 15.31
N ALA A 21 10.26 -13.46 16.05
CA ALA A 21 9.95 -14.80 15.51
C ALA A 21 8.64 -14.85 14.68
N GLY A 22 7.75 -13.86 14.83
CA GLY A 22 6.52 -13.76 14.05
C GLY A 22 6.68 -13.22 12.63
N CYS A 23 7.86 -12.68 12.28
CA CYS A 23 8.12 -12.13 10.96
C CYS A 23 8.90 -13.14 10.11
N SER A 24 8.32 -13.60 8.99
CA SER A 24 9.08 -14.35 7.99
C SER A 24 10.24 -13.48 7.48
N ALA A 25 11.45 -14.06 7.40
CA ALA A 25 12.63 -13.35 6.90
C ALA A 25 12.43 -12.79 5.48
N SER A 26 11.58 -13.42 4.67
CA SER A 26 11.20 -12.92 3.33
C SER A 26 10.28 -11.69 3.37
N ASN A 27 9.55 -11.48 4.46
CA ASN A 27 8.61 -10.37 4.62
C ASN A 27 9.23 -9.16 5.35
N LEU A 28 10.32 -9.40 6.10
CA LEU A 28 10.97 -8.35 6.89
C LEU A 28 11.36 -7.12 6.06
N PRO A 29 11.96 -7.25 4.86
CA PRO A 29 12.32 -6.09 4.05
C PRO A 29 11.12 -5.26 3.58
N ARG A 30 9.93 -5.86 3.50
CA ARG A 30 8.70 -5.18 3.06
C ARG A 30 7.92 -4.49 4.18
N LEU A 31 8.32 -4.71 5.45
CA LEU A 31 7.77 -4.04 6.62
C LEU A 31 6.23 -4.10 6.67
N GLY A 32 5.68 -5.29 6.40
CA GLY A 32 4.24 -5.58 6.46
C GLY A 32 3.49 -5.38 5.13
N LEU A 33 4.09 -4.82 4.10
CA LEU A 33 3.46 -4.76 2.78
C LEU A 33 3.58 -6.11 2.03
N PRO A 34 2.58 -6.48 1.19
CA PRO A 34 2.71 -7.60 0.27
C PRO A 34 3.82 -7.36 -0.76
N GLU A 35 4.19 -8.40 -1.46
CA GLU A 35 5.12 -8.29 -2.58
C GLU A 35 4.48 -7.50 -3.72
N PRO A 36 5.11 -6.41 -4.20
CA PRO A 36 4.59 -5.65 -5.34
C PRO A 36 4.70 -6.46 -6.62
N VAL A 37 3.73 -6.28 -7.50
CA VAL A 37 3.64 -6.98 -8.80
C VAL A 37 3.36 -6.03 -9.95
N THR A 38 3.66 -4.75 -9.74
CA THR A 38 3.51 -3.67 -10.73
C THR A 38 4.61 -2.64 -10.57
N ASP A 39 4.93 -1.93 -11.64
CA ASP A 39 5.89 -0.82 -11.66
C ASP A 39 5.62 0.22 -10.56
N ASN A 40 4.38 0.67 -10.43
CA ASN A 40 3.97 1.63 -9.40
C ASN A 40 4.02 1.03 -7.97
N GLY A 41 3.74 -0.26 -7.82
CA GLY A 41 3.85 -0.97 -6.55
C GLY A 41 5.27 -0.97 -6.01
N HIS A 42 6.30 -1.15 -6.86
CA HIS A 42 7.69 -1.07 -6.45
C HIS A 42 8.09 0.34 -5.96
N ARG A 43 7.54 1.41 -6.58
CA ARG A 43 7.74 2.79 -6.11
C ARG A 43 7.14 3.01 -4.73
N THR A 44 5.90 2.56 -4.54
CA THR A 44 5.21 2.64 -3.25
C THR A 44 5.98 1.91 -2.16
N LEU A 45 6.51 0.70 -2.46
CA LEU A 45 7.34 -0.04 -1.51
C LEU A 45 8.64 0.71 -1.18
N ALA A 46 9.32 1.27 -2.16
CA ALA A 46 10.57 2.02 -1.93
C ALA A 46 10.33 3.26 -1.05
N LEU A 47 9.26 4.02 -1.31
CA LEU A 47 8.87 5.17 -0.48
C LEU A 47 8.55 4.73 0.96
N TRP A 48 7.83 3.63 1.14
CA TRP A 48 7.52 3.03 2.43
C TRP A 48 8.78 2.64 3.21
N GLN A 49 9.71 1.93 2.56
CA GLN A 49 10.97 1.53 3.16
C GLN A 49 11.82 2.73 3.58
N GLY A 50 11.96 3.74 2.71
CA GLY A 50 12.66 4.98 3.02
C GLY A 50 12.07 5.73 4.21
N SER A 51 10.74 5.81 4.28
CA SER A 51 10.02 6.42 5.40
C SER A 51 10.25 5.66 6.72
N TRP A 52 10.28 4.33 6.68
CA TRP A 52 10.60 3.51 7.85
C TRP A 52 12.04 3.69 8.32
N VAL A 53 13.00 3.80 7.41
CA VAL A 53 14.40 4.08 7.77
C VAL A 53 14.49 5.41 8.52
N ALA A 54 13.86 6.47 8.00
CA ALA A 54 13.82 7.76 8.68
C ALA A 54 13.16 7.67 10.06
N ALA A 55 12.00 7.00 10.16
CA ALA A 55 11.27 6.81 11.41
C ALA A 55 12.08 6.00 12.44
N LEU A 56 12.78 4.95 12.03
CA LEU A 56 13.62 4.15 12.93
C LEU A 56 14.83 4.91 13.44
N ILE A 57 15.48 5.74 12.61
CA ILE A 57 16.60 6.60 13.04
C ILE A 57 16.13 7.60 14.10
N VAL A 58 15.04 8.31 13.85
CA VAL A 58 14.46 9.27 14.80
C VAL A 58 13.99 8.54 16.06
N GLY A 59 13.32 7.40 15.91
CA GLY A 59 12.85 6.58 17.01
C GLY A 59 13.99 6.10 17.90
N ALA A 60 15.07 5.58 17.33
CA ALA A 60 16.25 5.13 18.08
C ALA A 60 16.90 6.28 18.83
N PHE A 61 17.00 7.46 18.22
CA PHE A 61 17.53 8.67 18.87
C PHE A 61 16.66 9.09 20.07
N VAL A 62 15.34 9.20 19.88
CA VAL A 62 14.41 9.62 20.94
C VAL A 62 14.39 8.60 22.09
N TRP A 63 14.29 7.29 21.77
CA TRP A 63 14.37 6.24 22.78
C TRP A 63 15.70 6.24 23.52
N GLY A 64 16.80 6.50 22.81
CA GLY A 64 18.11 6.68 23.42
C GLY A 64 18.13 7.82 24.44
N LEU A 65 17.56 8.97 24.10
CA LEU A 65 17.44 10.10 25.03
C LEU A 65 16.55 9.78 26.25
N ILE A 66 15.43 9.08 26.04
CA ILE A 66 14.54 8.65 27.13
C ILE A 66 15.27 7.71 28.11
N VAL A 67 15.92 6.69 27.59
CA VAL A 67 16.68 5.73 28.39
C VAL A 67 17.82 6.43 29.13
N TRP A 68 18.55 7.32 28.45
CA TRP A 68 19.60 8.12 29.05
C TRP A 68 19.06 8.99 30.21
N ALA A 69 17.93 9.68 29.99
CA ALA A 69 17.28 10.49 31.04
C ALA A 69 16.86 9.65 32.25
N ILE A 70 16.26 8.48 32.03
CA ILE A 70 15.83 7.56 33.11
C ILE A 70 17.03 7.08 33.95
N ILE A 71 18.16 6.78 33.32
CA ILE A 71 19.34 6.26 34.01
C ILE A 71 20.08 7.38 34.74
N PHE A 72 20.37 8.48 34.07
CA PHE A 72 21.29 9.50 34.55
C PHE A 72 20.61 10.67 35.27
N HIS A 73 19.32 10.97 34.93
CA HIS A 73 18.60 12.12 35.47
C HIS A 73 17.48 11.71 36.44
N ARG A 74 17.46 10.46 36.92
CA ARG A 74 16.52 10.03 37.95
C ARG A 74 16.70 10.83 39.24
N ARG A 75 15.60 11.19 39.91
CA ARG A 75 15.62 11.89 41.17
C ARG A 75 16.37 11.09 42.24
N ARG A 76 17.40 11.71 42.84
CA ARG A 76 18.19 11.16 43.94
C ARG A 76 18.17 12.16 45.10
N GLY A 77 17.23 11.98 46.04
CA GLY A 77 17.06 12.88 47.17
C GLY A 77 16.10 14.05 46.90
N GLU A 78 16.19 15.09 47.76
CA GLU A 78 15.27 16.24 47.72
C GLU A 78 15.79 17.45 46.97
N HIS A 79 16.98 17.35 46.40
CA HIS A 79 17.58 18.46 45.65
C HIS A 79 16.76 18.75 44.38
N ILE A 80 16.31 20.02 44.25
CA ILE A 80 15.62 20.50 43.05
C ILE A 80 16.69 20.93 42.06
N PRO A 81 16.73 20.33 40.85
CA PRO A 81 17.69 20.74 39.80
C PRO A 81 17.42 22.18 39.33
N ALA A 82 18.40 22.78 38.69
CA ALA A 82 18.26 24.11 38.08
C ALA A 82 17.09 24.17 37.13
N GLN A 83 16.22 25.16 37.31
CA GLN A 83 15.03 25.39 36.50
C GLN A 83 15.40 26.34 35.35
N THR A 84 15.71 25.77 34.17
CA THR A 84 16.02 26.56 32.97
C THR A 84 14.72 26.84 32.21
N LYS A 85 14.35 28.13 32.12
CA LYS A 85 13.08 28.52 31.47
C LYS A 85 13.20 28.55 29.94
N TYR A 86 14.34 28.96 29.39
CA TYR A 86 14.57 29.09 27.97
C TYR A 86 15.96 28.57 27.59
N ASN A 87 16.06 27.91 26.43
CA ASN A 87 17.31 27.55 25.78
C ASN A 87 17.14 27.70 24.28
N VAL A 88 17.24 28.93 23.81
CA VAL A 88 16.96 29.31 22.40
C VAL A 88 17.71 28.43 21.38
N PRO A 89 19.02 28.09 21.55
CA PRO A 89 19.68 27.21 20.59
C PRO A 89 19.06 25.82 20.47
N ILE A 90 18.66 25.22 21.59
CA ILE A 90 17.99 23.90 21.57
C ILE A 90 16.59 24.02 20.98
N GLU A 91 15.86 25.09 21.29
CA GLU A 91 14.52 25.37 20.78
C GLU A 91 14.52 25.51 19.25
N ILE A 92 15.50 26.24 18.71
CA ILE A 92 15.71 26.35 17.25
C ILE A 92 16.05 24.97 16.66
N LEU A 93 16.93 24.22 17.30
CA LEU A 93 17.39 22.92 16.80
C LEU A 93 16.23 21.93 16.67
N TYR A 94 15.44 21.75 17.77
CA TYR A 94 14.34 20.78 17.74
C TYR A 94 13.13 21.24 16.91
N THR A 95 13.08 22.51 16.51
CA THR A 95 12.08 23.02 15.55
C THR A 95 12.54 22.81 14.11
N ILE A 96 13.78 23.18 13.80
CA ILE A 96 14.27 23.15 12.41
C ILE A 96 14.53 21.73 11.92
N ILE A 97 15.12 20.84 12.74
CA ILE A 97 15.44 19.47 12.29
C ILE A 97 14.19 18.68 11.88
N PRO A 98 13.12 18.58 12.68
CA PRO A 98 11.90 17.92 12.25
C PRO A 98 11.28 18.54 11.00
N PHE A 99 11.28 19.86 10.89
CA PHE A 99 10.79 20.55 9.69
C PHE A 99 11.56 20.14 8.43
N LEU A 100 12.89 20.06 8.49
CA LEU A 100 13.72 19.60 7.37
C LEU A 100 13.44 18.14 7.01
N ILE A 101 13.28 17.25 8.02
CA ILE A 101 12.95 15.85 7.79
C ILE A 101 11.60 15.74 7.07
N VAL A 102 10.57 16.45 7.54
CA VAL A 102 9.24 16.46 6.90
C VAL A 102 9.31 17.04 5.49
N ALA A 103 10.06 18.11 5.27
CA ALA A 103 10.25 18.72 3.95
C ALA A 103 10.88 17.73 2.94
N VAL A 104 11.89 16.98 3.37
CA VAL A 104 12.53 15.95 2.54
C VAL A 104 11.54 14.82 2.22
N LEU A 105 10.83 14.29 3.21
CA LEU A 105 9.81 13.25 3.00
C LEU A 105 8.70 13.74 2.06
N PHE A 106 8.27 14.98 2.21
CA PHE A 106 7.26 15.61 1.35
C PHE A 106 7.71 15.65 -0.11
N VAL A 107 8.96 16.05 -0.38
CA VAL A 107 9.50 16.12 -1.75
C VAL A 107 9.48 14.73 -2.42
N PHE A 108 9.93 13.68 -1.71
CA PHE A 108 9.90 12.32 -2.24
C PHE A 108 8.46 11.83 -2.47
N THR A 109 7.56 12.07 -1.52
CA THR A 109 6.14 11.69 -1.63
C THR A 109 5.47 12.39 -2.82
N ALA A 110 5.60 13.70 -2.94
CA ALA A 110 5.01 14.47 -4.02
C ALA A 110 5.55 14.06 -5.40
N ARG A 111 6.85 13.75 -5.49
CA ARG A 111 7.45 13.23 -6.72
C ARG A 111 6.87 11.88 -7.12
N ASP A 112 6.80 10.94 -6.18
CA ASP A 112 6.31 9.59 -6.48
C ASP A 112 4.81 9.60 -6.74
N GLU A 113 4.02 10.40 -6.02
CA GLU A 113 2.59 10.62 -6.29
C GLU A 113 2.37 11.14 -7.72
N ALA A 114 3.12 12.15 -8.14
CA ALA A 114 3.01 12.71 -9.49
C ALA A 114 3.32 11.67 -10.60
N ILE A 115 4.18 10.69 -10.31
CA ILE A 115 4.48 9.59 -11.26
C ILE A 115 3.37 8.54 -11.24
N ILE A 116 2.94 8.10 -10.05
CA ILE A 116 1.95 7.03 -9.86
C ILE A 116 0.58 7.44 -10.40
N THR A 117 0.21 8.72 -10.25
CA THR A 117 -1.08 9.25 -10.71
C THR A 117 -1.08 9.74 -12.16
N LYS A 118 0.08 9.69 -12.83
CA LYS A 118 0.19 10.12 -14.22
C LYS A 118 -0.58 9.19 -15.14
N ILE A 119 -1.45 9.76 -15.97
CA ILE A 119 -2.20 9.05 -17.01
C ILE A 119 -1.52 9.30 -18.37
N SER A 120 -1.34 8.23 -19.14
CA SER A 120 -0.77 8.28 -20.49
C SER A 120 -1.66 9.02 -21.48
N PRO A 121 -1.12 9.66 -22.51
CA PRO A 121 -1.92 10.25 -23.60
C PRO A 121 -2.82 9.20 -24.26
N LYS A 122 -3.95 9.63 -24.86
CA LYS A 122 -4.86 8.73 -25.60
C LYS A 122 -4.21 8.02 -26.79
N SER A 123 -3.12 8.56 -27.34
CA SER A 123 -2.36 7.98 -28.44
C SER A 123 -1.36 6.91 -28.00
N ALA A 124 -1.20 6.66 -26.70
CA ALA A 124 -0.30 5.65 -26.19
C ALA A 124 -0.92 4.25 -26.36
N ASP A 125 -0.05 3.26 -26.56
CA ASP A 125 -0.43 1.84 -26.54
C ASP A 125 -0.71 1.41 -25.08
N VAL A 126 -1.98 1.48 -24.68
CA VAL A 126 -2.46 1.22 -23.33
C VAL A 126 -3.75 0.42 -23.41
N HIS A 127 -3.80 -0.73 -22.75
CA HIS A 127 -5.03 -1.50 -22.60
C HIS A 127 -5.97 -0.78 -21.63
N VAL A 128 -7.15 -0.40 -22.09
CA VAL A 128 -8.14 0.26 -21.24
C VAL A 128 -9.18 -0.74 -20.76
N ILE A 129 -9.38 -0.79 -19.45
CA ILE A 129 -10.37 -1.64 -18.80
C ILE A 129 -11.31 -0.75 -17.96
N HIS A 130 -12.58 -0.76 -18.33
CA HIS A 130 -13.61 -0.10 -17.56
C HIS A 130 -14.05 -1.01 -16.42
N VAL A 131 -13.91 -0.51 -15.21
CA VAL A 131 -14.30 -1.20 -13.97
C VAL A 131 -15.52 -0.50 -13.39
N ASN A 132 -16.64 -1.21 -13.33
CA ASN A 132 -17.83 -0.71 -12.67
C ASN A 132 -18.09 -1.49 -11.38
N GLY A 133 -18.15 -0.78 -10.25
CA GLY A 133 -18.56 -1.32 -8.96
C GLY A 133 -20.07 -1.24 -8.81
N ILE A 134 -20.69 -2.35 -8.44
CA ILE A 134 -22.12 -2.45 -8.14
C ILE A 134 -22.30 -3.25 -6.85
N ARG A 135 -23.40 -3.05 -6.12
CA ARG A 135 -23.69 -3.79 -4.89
C ARG A 135 -24.11 -5.25 -5.19
N TRP A 136 -23.33 -6.25 -4.87
CA TRP A 136 -22.00 -6.27 -4.23
C TRP A 136 -21.08 -7.12 -5.09
N SER A 137 -20.70 -6.61 -6.25
CA SER A 137 -19.84 -7.28 -7.21
C SER A 137 -19.14 -6.29 -8.15
N TRP A 138 -18.40 -6.83 -9.10
CA TRP A 138 -17.59 -6.10 -10.06
C TRP A 138 -18.00 -6.48 -11.49
N GLN A 139 -17.94 -5.48 -12.38
CA GLN A 139 -18.06 -5.65 -13.81
C GLN A 139 -16.79 -5.15 -14.49
N PHE A 140 -16.23 -5.97 -15.37
CA PHE A 140 -15.03 -5.63 -16.15
C PHE A 140 -15.36 -5.65 -17.64
N LYS A 141 -15.11 -4.53 -18.29
CA LYS A 141 -15.26 -4.38 -19.73
C LYS A 141 -13.93 -3.96 -20.33
N TYR A 142 -13.40 -4.75 -21.24
CA TYR A 142 -12.19 -4.41 -21.99
C TYR A 142 -12.59 -3.53 -23.17
N GLU A 143 -11.89 -2.40 -23.41
CA GLU A 143 -12.25 -1.45 -24.45
C GLU A 143 -12.18 -2.06 -25.86
N ASP A 144 -11.23 -2.99 -26.08
CA ASP A 144 -11.05 -3.71 -27.35
C ASP A 144 -12.13 -4.73 -27.67
N LEU A 145 -13.09 -4.95 -26.76
CA LEU A 145 -14.20 -5.90 -26.95
C LEU A 145 -15.51 -5.18 -27.30
N PRO A 146 -16.44 -5.89 -28.00
CA PRO A 146 -17.79 -5.37 -28.23
C PRO A 146 -18.43 -4.83 -26.95
N ALA A 147 -19.26 -3.80 -27.07
CA ALA A 147 -19.85 -3.10 -25.94
C ALA A 147 -20.68 -3.98 -24.99
N ASN A 148 -21.22 -5.07 -25.49
CA ASN A 148 -22.02 -6.07 -24.77
C ASN A 148 -21.16 -7.15 -24.06
N THR A 149 -19.83 -7.15 -24.27
CA THR A 149 -18.93 -8.14 -23.66
C THR A 149 -18.47 -7.60 -22.30
N VAL A 150 -19.14 -8.02 -21.24
CA VAL A 150 -18.83 -7.61 -19.85
C VAL A 150 -18.68 -8.85 -18.98
N VAL A 151 -17.56 -8.97 -18.31
CA VAL A 151 -17.34 -9.99 -17.28
C VAL A 151 -17.99 -9.49 -15.99
N THR A 152 -19.06 -10.13 -15.58
CA THR A 152 -19.82 -9.75 -14.36
C THR A 152 -19.75 -10.85 -13.34
N GLY A 153 -19.45 -10.49 -12.08
CA GLY A 153 -19.50 -11.40 -10.95
C GLY A 153 -20.74 -11.23 -10.09
N THR A 154 -20.84 -12.06 -9.07
CA THR A 154 -21.81 -11.96 -7.95
C THR A 154 -21.08 -12.22 -6.64
N PRO A 155 -21.68 -11.97 -5.46
CA PRO A 155 -21.05 -12.32 -4.18
C PRO A 155 -20.70 -13.81 -4.02
N ASP A 156 -21.39 -14.70 -4.77
CA ASP A 156 -21.16 -16.14 -4.77
C ASP A 156 -20.29 -16.62 -5.95
N HIS A 157 -20.09 -15.77 -6.95
CA HIS A 157 -19.26 -16.06 -8.11
C HIS A 157 -18.25 -14.92 -8.33
N ILE A 158 -17.04 -15.13 -7.81
CA ILE A 158 -15.94 -14.13 -7.83
C ILE A 158 -15.44 -13.98 -9.26
N PRO A 159 -15.55 -12.79 -9.88
CA PRO A 159 -15.09 -12.56 -11.25
C PRO A 159 -13.55 -12.49 -11.30
N THR A 160 -12.99 -12.85 -12.45
CA THR A 160 -11.55 -12.75 -12.72
C THR A 160 -11.28 -11.70 -13.80
N LEU A 161 -10.45 -10.74 -13.46
CA LEU A 161 -9.90 -9.74 -14.35
C LEU A 161 -8.55 -10.23 -14.88
N TYR A 162 -8.35 -10.25 -16.18
CA TYR A 162 -7.09 -10.67 -16.81
C TYR A 162 -6.28 -9.46 -17.25
N LEU A 163 -4.96 -9.51 -17.03
CA LEU A 163 -4.03 -8.45 -17.40
C LEU A 163 -2.83 -9.04 -18.15
N PRO A 164 -2.31 -8.36 -19.19
CA PRO A 164 -1.09 -8.78 -19.89
C PRO A 164 0.16 -8.45 -19.08
N LEU A 165 1.10 -9.37 -19.00
CA LEU A 165 2.40 -9.14 -18.39
C LEU A 165 3.21 -8.14 -19.20
N GLY A 166 3.82 -7.15 -18.54
CA GLY A 166 4.74 -6.19 -19.13
C GLY A 166 4.09 -5.10 -19.98
N GLU A 167 2.76 -5.13 -20.18
CA GLU A 167 2.05 -4.14 -20.95
C GLU A 167 1.26 -3.20 -20.03
N ARG A 168 1.12 -1.94 -20.44
CA ARG A 168 0.46 -0.91 -19.63
C ARG A 168 -1.04 -1.06 -19.69
N VAL A 169 -1.68 -1.05 -18.52
CA VAL A 169 -3.13 -1.13 -18.37
C VAL A 169 -3.64 0.10 -17.63
N ARG A 170 -4.66 0.73 -18.18
CA ARG A 170 -5.45 1.79 -17.55
C ARG A 170 -6.76 1.23 -17.03
N PHE A 171 -7.10 1.61 -15.83
CA PHE A 171 -8.40 1.33 -15.23
C PHE A 171 -9.22 2.62 -15.19
N ASP A 172 -10.39 2.58 -15.82
CA ASP A 172 -11.42 3.62 -15.75
C ASP A 172 -12.47 3.16 -14.73
N LEU A 173 -12.47 3.79 -13.55
CA LEU A 173 -13.25 3.37 -12.40
C LEU A 173 -14.55 4.16 -12.29
N THR A 174 -15.67 3.47 -12.31
CA THR A 174 -17.01 4.06 -12.20
C THR A 174 -17.90 3.24 -11.26
N THR A 175 -18.95 3.84 -10.77
CA THR A 175 -20.03 3.16 -10.06
C THR A 175 -21.37 3.76 -10.42
N THR A 176 -22.41 2.93 -10.40
CA THR A 176 -23.79 3.33 -10.69
C THR A 176 -24.68 3.38 -9.45
N ASP A 177 -24.14 3.06 -8.27
CA ASP A 177 -24.92 3.06 -7.03
C ASP A 177 -24.22 3.83 -5.89
N VAL A 178 -23.47 3.16 -5.03
CA VAL A 178 -22.75 3.78 -3.92
C VAL A 178 -21.26 3.82 -4.21
N ASN A 179 -20.48 4.51 -3.37
CA ASN A 179 -19.05 4.50 -3.50
C ASN A 179 -18.49 3.12 -3.18
N HIS A 180 -17.47 2.71 -3.95
CA HIS A 180 -16.67 1.51 -3.77
C HIS A 180 -15.19 1.88 -3.84
N SER A 181 -14.29 0.97 -3.57
CA SER A 181 -12.86 1.19 -3.80
C SER A 181 -12.23 -0.06 -4.42
N PHE A 182 -11.60 0.10 -5.56
CA PHE A 182 -10.87 -0.97 -6.26
C PHE A 182 -9.52 -1.15 -5.60
N TRP A 183 -9.30 -2.29 -4.97
CA TRP A 183 -8.07 -2.57 -4.27
C TRP A 183 -7.54 -3.97 -4.56
N VAL A 184 -6.37 -4.01 -5.17
CA VAL A 184 -5.53 -5.21 -5.28
C VAL A 184 -4.33 -5.00 -4.35
N PRO A 185 -4.26 -5.67 -3.18
CA PRO A 185 -3.18 -5.45 -2.23
C PRO A 185 -1.77 -5.58 -2.83
N ALA A 186 -1.57 -6.51 -3.77
CA ALA A 186 -0.30 -6.71 -4.45
C ALA A 186 0.11 -5.57 -5.41
N PHE A 187 -0.81 -4.67 -5.76
CA PHE A 187 -0.47 -3.45 -6.52
C PHE A 187 0.06 -2.32 -5.62
N LEU A 188 -0.07 -2.47 -4.30
CA LEU A 188 0.23 -1.44 -3.28
C LEU A 188 -0.48 -0.11 -3.55
N MET A 189 -1.65 -0.19 -4.19
CA MET A 189 -2.48 0.93 -4.57
C MET A 189 -3.95 0.57 -4.47
N LYS A 190 -4.78 1.51 -4.09
CA LYS A 190 -6.25 1.46 -4.20
C LYS A 190 -6.76 2.78 -4.74
N MET A 191 -7.91 2.75 -5.40
CA MET A 191 -8.58 3.96 -5.87
C MET A 191 -10.08 3.81 -5.79
N ASP A 192 -10.75 4.89 -5.36
CA ASP A 192 -12.20 4.89 -5.13
C ASP A 192 -12.97 5.03 -6.44
N LEU A 193 -14.11 4.34 -6.50
CA LEU A 193 -15.17 4.53 -7.47
C LEU A 193 -16.20 5.46 -6.83
N ILE A 194 -16.33 6.67 -7.38
CA ILE A 194 -17.23 7.70 -6.85
C ILE A 194 -18.37 7.89 -7.83
N ALA A 195 -19.62 7.86 -7.34
CA ALA A 195 -20.79 8.06 -8.18
C ALA A 195 -20.75 9.42 -8.93
N GLY A 196 -20.98 9.38 -10.22
CA GLY A 196 -20.95 10.58 -11.09
C GLY A 196 -19.55 11.06 -11.50
N ARG A 197 -18.49 10.33 -11.14
CA ARG A 197 -17.10 10.65 -11.49
C ARG A 197 -16.37 9.42 -12.01
N THR A 198 -15.56 9.58 -13.04
CA THR A 198 -14.61 8.57 -13.48
C THR A 198 -13.24 8.86 -12.88
N ASN A 199 -12.74 7.97 -12.05
CA ASN A 199 -11.35 7.99 -11.59
C ASN A 199 -10.51 7.07 -12.47
N GLN A 200 -9.21 7.38 -12.62
CA GLN A 200 -8.31 6.63 -13.49
C GLN A 200 -6.96 6.40 -12.83
N PHE A 201 -6.39 5.23 -13.07
CA PHE A 201 -4.99 4.95 -12.77
C PHE A 201 -4.41 3.93 -13.75
N GLU A 202 -3.10 3.89 -13.83
CA GLU A 202 -2.37 2.97 -14.71
C GLU A 202 -1.38 2.12 -13.93
N VAL A 203 -1.18 0.89 -14.38
CA VAL A 203 -0.13 -0.01 -13.88
C VAL A 203 0.46 -0.79 -15.04
N THR A 204 1.71 -1.22 -14.86
CA THR A 204 2.34 -2.25 -15.72
C THR A 204 2.60 -3.47 -14.86
N PRO A 205 1.83 -4.57 -15.01
CA PRO A 205 2.09 -5.81 -14.28
C PRO A 205 3.44 -6.41 -14.67
N ASP A 206 4.25 -6.81 -13.70
CA ASP A 206 5.60 -7.33 -13.93
C ASP A 206 5.82 -8.77 -13.42
N LYS A 207 4.76 -9.39 -12.86
CA LYS A 207 4.84 -10.74 -12.32
C LYS A 207 3.60 -11.56 -12.66
N LEU A 208 3.78 -12.72 -13.28
CA LEU A 208 2.71 -13.69 -13.53
C LEU A 208 2.10 -14.19 -12.22
N GLY A 209 0.80 -14.44 -12.21
CA GLY A 209 0.11 -15.01 -11.05
C GLY A 209 -1.33 -14.60 -10.94
N THR A 210 -1.99 -15.09 -9.88
CA THR A 210 -3.35 -14.70 -9.51
C THR A 210 -3.32 -13.97 -8.18
N TYR A 211 -3.88 -12.77 -8.17
CA TYR A 211 -3.86 -11.86 -7.03
C TYR A 211 -5.28 -11.54 -6.59
N ALA A 212 -5.53 -11.61 -5.29
CA ALA A 212 -6.83 -11.26 -4.75
C ALA A 212 -7.10 -9.76 -4.81
N GLY A 213 -8.30 -9.39 -5.23
CA GLY A 213 -8.83 -8.04 -5.18
C GLY A 213 -10.10 -7.98 -4.34
N LYS A 214 -10.40 -6.81 -3.78
CA LYS A 214 -11.57 -6.60 -2.93
C LYS A 214 -12.01 -5.14 -2.93
N CYS A 215 -13.25 -4.92 -2.49
CA CYS A 215 -13.73 -3.59 -2.17
C CYS A 215 -13.08 -3.08 -0.89
N ALA A 216 -12.64 -1.83 -0.90
CA ALA A 216 -11.98 -1.16 0.24
C ALA A 216 -12.69 0.14 0.68
N GLU A 217 -13.97 0.33 0.26
CA GLU A 217 -14.86 1.39 0.72
C GLU A 217 -16.18 0.77 1.16
N LEU A 218 -16.66 1.09 2.35
CA LEU A 218 -17.86 0.47 2.94
C LEU A 218 -19.10 0.75 2.06
N CYS A 219 -19.59 -0.29 1.39
CA CYS A 219 -20.66 -0.21 0.41
C CYS A 219 -21.95 -0.96 0.83
N GLY A 220 -22.04 -1.44 2.06
CA GLY A 220 -23.25 -2.08 2.62
C GLY A 220 -23.05 -3.52 3.08
N ARG A 221 -24.15 -4.31 3.10
CA ARG A 221 -24.25 -5.61 3.78
C ARG A 221 -23.18 -6.62 3.35
N ASP A 222 -23.01 -6.82 2.04
CA ASP A 222 -22.08 -7.82 1.51
C ASP A 222 -20.72 -7.20 1.09
N HIS A 223 -20.34 -6.05 1.69
CA HIS A 223 -19.07 -5.38 1.44
C HIS A 223 -17.86 -6.31 1.54
N SER A 224 -17.81 -7.14 2.57
CA SER A 224 -16.69 -8.09 2.79
C SER A 224 -16.65 -9.24 1.77
N ARG A 225 -17.76 -9.49 1.04
CA ARG A 225 -17.90 -10.51 0.01
C ARG A 225 -17.71 -9.94 -1.40
N MET A 226 -17.55 -8.66 -1.55
CA MET A 226 -17.33 -7.98 -2.84
C MET A 226 -15.87 -8.16 -3.28
N LEU A 227 -15.57 -9.38 -3.73
CA LEU A 227 -14.23 -9.85 -4.09
C LEU A 227 -14.09 -9.98 -5.61
N PHE A 228 -12.85 -9.97 -6.08
CA PHE A 228 -12.46 -10.33 -7.45
C PHE A 228 -11.05 -10.91 -7.46
N ASN A 229 -10.67 -11.56 -8.57
CA ASN A 229 -9.32 -11.99 -8.81
C ASN A 229 -8.71 -11.18 -9.96
N VAL A 230 -7.41 -10.92 -9.89
CA VAL A 230 -6.62 -10.43 -11.01
C VAL A 230 -5.65 -11.52 -11.43
N LYS A 231 -5.74 -11.97 -12.68
CA LYS A 231 -4.82 -12.95 -13.25
C LYS A 231 -3.92 -12.27 -14.26
N VAL A 232 -2.63 -12.16 -13.94
CA VAL A 232 -1.60 -11.67 -14.86
C VAL A 232 -1.09 -12.85 -15.69
N VAL A 233 -1.21 -12.73 -17.00
CA VAL A 233 -0.91 -13.79 -17.99
C VAL A 233 0.08 -13.29 -19.04
N PRO A 234 0.76 -14.19 -19.78
CA PRO A 234 1.54 -13.78 -20.94
C PRO A 234 0.68 -13.06 -21.99
N PRO A 235 1.21 -12.09 -22.76
CA PRO A 235 0.44 -11.35 -23.77
C PRO A 235 -0.28 -12.23 -24.79
N ALA A 236 0.34 -13.34 -25.18
CA ALA A 236 -0.30 -14.30 -26.10
C ALA A 236 -1.56 -14.95 -25.50
N GLU A 237 -1.54 -15.33 -24.21
CA GLU A 237 -2.71 -15.89 -23.49
C GLU A 237 -3.78 -14.81 -23.32
N TYR A 238 -3.39 -13.58 -23.02
CA TYR A 238 -4.30 -12.44 -22.92
C TYR A 238 -5.05 -12.20 -24.26
N ASN A 239 -4.34 -12.17 -25.37
CA ASN A 239 -4.94 -12.01 -26.71
C ASN A 239 -5.87 -13.17 -27.09
N GLN A 240 -5.53 -14.42 -26.73
CA GLN A 240 -6.42 -15.57 -26.91
C GLN A 240 -7.71 -15.42 -26.11
N LEU A 241 -7.61 -14.97 -24.85
CA LEU A 241 -8.79 -14.70 -24.02
C LEU A 241 -9.70 -13.65 -24.65
N LEU A 242 -9.15 -12.51 -25.11
CA LEU A 242 -9.93 -11.47 -25.78
C LEU A 242 -10.65 -12.01 -27.01
N ASN A 243 -9.99 -12.84 -27.83
CA ASN A 243 -10.59 -13.46 -28.99
C ASN A 243 -11.73 -14.44 -28.61
N THR A 244 -11.56 -15.21 -27.52
CA THR A 244 -12.61 -16.10 -27.02
C THR A 244 -13.83 -15.31 -26.53
N LEU A 245 -13.60 -14.22 -25.79
CA LEU A 245 -14.67 -13.34 -25.33
C LEU A 245 -15.41 -12.64 -26.49
N LYS A 246 -14.71 -12.25 -27.55
CA LYS A 246 -15.33 -11.74 -28.78
C LYS A 246 -16.28 -12.76 -29.42
N GLY A 247 -15.86 -14.02 -29.51
CA GLY A 247 -16.65 -15.09 -30.11
C GLY A 247 -17.87 -15.48 -29.28
N SER A 248 -17.85 -15.28 -27.95
CA SER A 248 -19.01 -15.56 -27.07
C SER A 248 -20.05 -14.45 -27.05
N ALA A 249 -19.74 -13.27 -27.60
CA ALA A 249 -20.62 -12.11 -27.66
C ALA A 249 -21.34 -11.99 -29.03
N ALA A 250 -20.98 -12.79 -30.02
CA ALA A 250 -21.59 -12.88 -31.36
C ALA A 250 -22.70 -13.93 -31.35
#